data_d5703a524418988fd6a93313c3a32324
#
_entry.id   d5703a524418988fd6a93313c3a32324
#
_cell.length_a   1.000
_cell.length_b   1.000
_cell.length_c   1.000
_cell.angle_alpha   90.00
_cell.angle_beta   90.00
_cell.angle_gamma   90.00
#
_symmetry.space_group_name_H-M   'P 1'
#
loop_
_entity.id
_entity.type
_entity.pdbx_description
1 polymer ?
#
loop_
_entity_poly.entity_id
_entity_poly.type
_entity_poly.pdbx_seq_one_letter_code
_entity_poly.pdbx_strand_id
1 'polypeptide(L)'
;MMPGRFPLSLLLLAASPAALMLPASAAMAADAGAAVPSDVVAEHYAAQLEANYVYPDIGKRYAAALRAGIAAGRYAPLAGAALAEALGATVQGVSPDGHLRVKPPESADAAAGTPAAPRPQKPAIEQPGWIAPGIAFIRFNVFPDDAAVTQAAAQFMADHADAKAIIFDIRSHNGGGIEQMDVIFPWLFAKPTRLVAMATRASVDAEGGSPIDGIPSMRLVAGDPAMVTREHWATPNGDPRLAQAKVYVLTSGASASAAEHFALAMKASGRGVLIGAPTGGANHFGRGEELGGGFTAFIPVGRTYDPATGKDWEGAGVQPDIAVPAAAALERALTELGIAPGEAKRLSDAHMPSWPMERRRRPGASGG
;
A
#
# COMPACT_ATOMS: atom_id res chain seq x y z
N MET A 1 48.21 27.09 -45.22
CA MET A 1 49.23 28.10 -44.92
C MET A 1 49.26 28.26 -43.40
N MET A 2 50.22 27.67 -42.76
CA MET A 2 50.77 27.94 -41.40
C MET A 2 51.79 29.05 -41.54
N PRO A 3 52.40 29.66 -40.48
CA PRO A 3 52.27 29.56 -39.02
C PRO A 3 52.40 30.90 -38.27
N GLY A 4 52.30 30.91 -36.97
CA GLY A 4 52.80 31.98 -36.12
C GLY A 4 52.83 31.60 -34.65
N ARG A 5 54.04 31.34 -34.18
CA ARG A 5 54.37 30.91 -32.79
C ARG A 5 55.01 32.05 -31.99
N PHE A 6 54.74 32.06 -30.62
CA PHE A 6 55.57 32.37 -29.44
C PHE A 6 55.78 33.86 -29.01
N PRO A 7 56.23 34.15 -27.75
CA PRO A 7 56.51 33.31 -26.57
C PRO A 7 56.03 33.84 -25.19
N LEU A 8 56.13 32.94 -24.22
CA LEU A 8 56.39 33.03 -22.77
C LEU A 8 56.94 34.36 -22.19
N SER A 9 56.45 34.74 -21.02
CA SER A 9 57.25 35.32 -19.95
C SER A 9 56.70 34.93 -18.58
N LEU A 10 57.56 34.24 -17.83
CA LEU A 10 57.46 33.79 -16.47
C LEU A 10 57.77 34.96 -15.54
N LEU A 11 56.93 35.25 -14.54
CA LEU A 11 57.32 36.06 -13.38
C LEU A 11 56.88 35.30 -12.11
N LEU A 12 57.87 34.76 -11.40
CA LEU A 12 57.74 34.27 -10.03
C LEU A 12 57.66 35.48 -9.09
N LEU A 13 56.64 35.54 -8.25
CA LEU A 13 56.69 36.31 -7.00
C LEU A 13 56.32 35.36 -5.84
N ALA A 14 57.30 35.17 -4.99
CA ALA A 14 57.16 34.47 -3.72
C ALA A 14 56.40 35.36 -2.72
N ALA A 15 55.37 34.84 -2.08
CA ALA A 15 54.80 35.47 -0.89
C ALA A 15 54.50 34.36 0.15
N SER A 16 55.01 34.59 1.34
CA SER A 16 55.00 33.75 2.53
C SER A 16 53.57 33.43 3.01
N PRO A 17 53.35 32.27 3.67
CA PRO A 17 52.05 31.94 4.23
C PRO A 17 51.83 32.61 5.58
N ALA A 18 50.88 33.53 5.66
CA ALA A 18 50.30 33.93 6.93
C ALA A 18 49.28 32.88 7.36
N ALA A 19 49.61 32.15 8.42
CA ALA A 19 48.68 31.20 9.05
C ALA A 19 47.53 31.98 9.67
N LEU A 20 46.35 31.94 9.02
CA LEU A 20 45.08 32.35 9.61
C LEU A 20 44.58 31.18 10.49
N MET A 21 44.71 31.31 11.76
CA MET A 21 44.00 30.44 12.71
C MET A 21 42.51 30.77 12.62
N LEU A 22 41.74 29.88 12.00
CA LEU A 22 40.31 29.84 12.14
C LEU A 22 39.96 29.29 13.51
N PRO A 23 38.98 29.89 14.24
CA PRO A 23 38.54 29.36 15.51
C PRO A 23 37.89 27.99 15.27
N ALA A 24 38.23 27.00 16.05
CA ALA A 24 37.60 25.73 16.08
C ALA A 24 36.06 25.91 16.18
N SER A 25 35.33 25.53 15.14
CA SER A 25 33.90 25.31 15.23
C SER A 25 33.67 24.33 16.39
N ALA A 26 33.08 24.83 17.46
CA ALA A 26 32.48 23.96 18.46
C ALA A 26 31.45 23.09 17.72
N ALA A 27 31.81 21.84 17.52
CA ALA A 27 30.83 20.82 17.13
C ALA A 27 29.78 20.87 18.26
N MET A 28 28.58 21.34 17.92
CA MET A 28 27.41 21.12 18.76
C MET A 28 27.30 19.61 18.91
N ALA A 29 27.67 19.14 20.10
CA ALA A 29 27.31 17.81 20.53
C ALA A 29 25.79 17.75 20.36
N ALA A 30 25.33 16.89 19.45
CA ALA A 30 23.94 16.53 19.37
C ALA A 30 23.55 16.05 20.79
N ASP A 31 22.65 16.78 21.38
CA ASP A 31 22.09 16.47 22.70
C ASP A 31 21.55 15.04 22.61
N ALA A 32 22.22 14.11 23.26
CA ALA A 32 21.82 12.72 23.32
C ALA A 32 20.52 12.68 24.15
N GLY A 33 19.43 12.94 23.45
CA GLY A 33 18.03 12.68 23.63
C GLY A 33 17.49 12.69 25.07
N ALA A 34 17.04 13.83 25.52
CA ALA A 34 15.91 13.84 26.44
C ALA A 34 14.73 13.13 25.72
N ALA A 35 14.19 12.06 26.36
CA ALA A 35 13.07 11.33 25.80
C ALA A 35 11.92 12.30 25.50
N VAL A 36 11.38 12.27 24.26
CA VAL A 36 10.26 13.14 23.89
C VAL A 36 9.08 12.83 24.80
N PRO A 37 8.48 13.82 25.50
CA PRO A 37 7.34 13.59 26.38
C PRO A 37 6.17 12.97 25.65
N SER A 38 5.47 12.03 26.29
CA SER A 38 4.34 11.30 25.67
C SER A 38 3.20 12.22 25.20
N ASP A 39 2.98 13.33 25.91
CA ASP A 39 1.99 14.34 25.53
C ASP A 39 2.41 15.10 24.25
N VAL A 40 3.69 15.27 23.99
CA VAL A 40 4.20 15.85 22.74
C VAL A 40 3.98 14.88 21.58
N VAL A 41 4.23 13.59 21.76
CA VAL A 41 3.91 12.55 20.75
C VAL A 41 2.41 12.54 20.45
N ALA A 42 1.57 12.62 21.48
CA ALA A 42 0.11 12.66 21.31
C ALA A 42 -0.36 13.93 20.57
N GLU A 43 0.24 15.10 20.86
CA GLU A 43 -0.10 16.35 20.15
C GLU A 43 0.37 16.31 18.69
N HIS A 44 1.56 15.79 18.40
CA HIS A 44 2.01 15.59 17.03
C HIS A 44 1.04 14.69 16.26
N TYR A 45 0.58 13.58 16.87
CA TYR A 45 -0.42 12.72 16.24
C TYR A 45 -1.74 13.43 16.00
N ALA A 46 -2.21 14.24 16.98
CA ALA A 46 -3.42 15.05 16.83
C ALA A 46 -3.29 16.04 15.65
N ALA A 47 -2.17 16.75 15.58
CA ALA A 47 -1.89 17.71 14.51
C ALA A 47 -1.84 17.04 13.14
N GLN A 48 -1.18 15.89 13.01
CA GLN A 48 -1.12 15.14 11.76
C GLN A 48 -2.50 14.67 11.29
N LEU A 49 -3.33 14.16 12.20
CA LEU A 49 -4.69 13.74 11.85
C LEU A 49 -5.58 14.92 11.46
N GLU A 50 -5.51 16.04 12.17
CA GLU A 50 -6.27 17.26 11.85
C GLU A 50 -5.88 17.82 10.49
N ALA A 51 -4.57 17.85 10.19
CA ALA A 51 -4.05 18.39 8.94
C ALA A 51 -4.30 17.45 7.74
N ASN A 52 -4.07 16.14 7.90
CA ASN A 52 -3.83 15.23 6.77
C ASN A 52 -4.86 14.12 6.61
N TYR A 53 -5.67 13.81 7.65
CA TYR A 53 -6.63 12.71 7.53
C TYR A 53 -7.63 12.95 6.39
N VAL A 54 -7.93 11.89 5.62
CA VAL A 54 -8.74 11.94 4.39
C VAL A 54 -10.09 12.66 4.54
N TYR A 55 -10.74 12.54 5.72
CA TYR A 55 -11.97 13.25 6.05
C TYR A 55 -11.70 14.35 7.08
N PRO A 56 -11.65 15.64 6.68
CA PRO A 56 -11.27 16.75 7.57
C PRO A 56 -12.05 16.81 8.89
N ASP A 57 -13.35 16.57 8.85
CA ASP A 57 -14.20 16.65 10.05
C ASP A 57 -13.94 15.49 11.03
N ILE A 58 -13.61 14.31 10.50
CA ILE A 58 -13.20 13.17 11.33
C ILE A 58 -11.78 13.43 11.88
N GLY A 59 -10.86 13.96 11.07
CA GLY A 59 -9.52 14.37 11.50
C GLY A 59 -9.55 15.34 12.69
N LYS A 60 -10.41 16.36 12.62
CA LYS A 60 -10.65 17.29 13.75
C LYS A 60 -11.19 16.59 14.99
N ARG A 61 -12.10 15.63 14.84
CA ARG A 61 -12.63 14.84 15.96
C ARG A 61 -11.58 13.97 16.61
N TYR A 62 -10.71 13.34 15.83
CA TYR A 62 -9.56 12.60 16.36
C TYR A 62 -8.63 13.50 17.16
N ALA A 63 -8.26 14.66 16.58
CA ALA A 63 -7.38 15.61 17.24
C ALA A 63 -7.98 16.12 18.57
N ALA A 64 -9.28 16.45 18.58
CA ALA A 64 -9.97 16.87 19.79
C ALA A 64 -9.96 15.78 20.88
N ALA A 65 -10.18 14.51 20.51
CA ALA A 65 -10.15 13.39 21.46
C ALA A 65 -8.76 13.15 22.04
N LEU A 66 -7.71 13.25 21.20
CA LEU A 66 -6.32 13.13 21.66
C LEU A 66 -5.95 14.27 22.59
N ARG A 67 -6.26 15.54 22.25
CA ARG A 67 -6.02 16.71 23.10
C ARG A 67 -6.79 16.65 24.43
N ALA A 68 -8.02 16.14 24.43
CA ALA A 68 -8.76 15.85 25.65
C ALA A 68 -8.06 14.79 26.52
N GLY A 69 -7.43 13.79 25.90
CA GLY A 69 -6.62 12.80 26.59
C GLY A 69 -5.37 13.40 27.22
N ILE A 70 -4.69 14.33 26.52
CA ILE A 70 -3.55 15.10 27.06
C ILE A 70 -3.99 15.91 28.26
N ALA A 71 -5.05 16.70 28.14
CA ALA A 71 -5.56 17.53 29.22
C ALA A 71 -5.97 16.74 30.47
N ALA A 72 -6.40 15.48 30.28
CA ALA A 72 -6.72 14.56 31.38
C ALA A 72 -5.50 13.80 31.92
N GLY A 73 -4.28 14.07 31.43
CA GLY A 73 -3.04 13.39 31.88
C GLY A 73 -2.98 11.90 31.50
N ARG A 74 -3.77 11.46 30.51
CA ARG A 74 -3.93 10.04 30.15
C ARG A 74 -2.64 9.43 29.61
N TYR A 75 -1.84 10.20 28.88
CA TYR A 75 -0.66 9.71 28.18
C TYR A 75 0.63 9.89 28.95
N ALA A 76 0.71 10.88 29.85
CA ALA A 76 1.90 11.21 30.58
C ALA A 76 2.60 10.02 31.30
N PRO A 77 1.87 9.04 31.89
CA PRO A 77 2.52 7.88 32.55
C PRO A 77 2.88 6.75 31.55
N LEU A 78 2.57 6.87 30.27
CA LEU A 78 2.72 5.81 29.28
C LEU A 78 3.98 6.01 28.43
N ALA A 79 4.60 4.91 27.97
CA ALA A 79 5.74 4.92 27.07
C ALA A 79 5.70 3.71 26.11
N GLY A 80 6.49 3.75 25.05
CA GLY A 80 6.66 2.63 24.13
C GLY A 80 5.33 2.05 23.64
N ALA A 81 5.20 0.73 23.70
CA ALA A 81 4.01 0.03 23.19
C ALA A 81 2.70 0.46 23.88
N ALA A 82 2.74 0.74 25.19
CA ALA A 82 1.55 1.16 25.95
C ALA A 82 1.02 2.53 25.48
N LEU A 83 1.92 3.48 25.17
CA LEU A 83 1.52 4.76 24.58
C LEU A 83 0.93 4.57 23.18
N ALA A 84 1.59 3.81 22.32
CA ALA A 84 1.09 3.54 20.96
C ALA A 84 -0.31 2.90 20.96
N GLU A 85 -0.55 1.96 21.89
CA GLU A 85 -1.86 1.31 22.07
C GLU A 85 -2.92 2.31 22.55
N ALA A 86 -2.60 3.14 23.55
CA ALA A 86 -3.53 4.14 24.10
C ALA A 86 -3.92 5.19 23.05
N LEU A 87 -2.95 5.69 22.25
CA LEU A 87 -3.21 6.61 21.15
C LEU A 87 -4.09 5.96 20.08
N GLY A 88 -3.77 4.72 19.68
CA GLY A 88 -4.57 3.95 18.76
C GLY A 88 -6.00 3.72 19.26
N ALA A 89 -6.17 3.32 20.51
CA ALA A 89 -7.50 3.12 21.12
C ALA A 89 -8.33 4.40 21.13
N THR A 90 -7.71 5.56 21.41
CA THR A 90 -8.41 6.86 21.42
C THR A 90 -9.01 7.16 20.04
N VAL A 91 -8.25 7.04 18.95
CA VAL A 91 -8.76 7.35 17.60
C VAL A 91 -9.78 6.32 17.13
N GLN A 92 -9.55 5.02 17.40
CA GLN A 92 -10.51 3.97 17.04
C GLN A 92 -11.84 4.13 17.77
N GLY A 93 -11.85 4.70 18.99
CA GLY A 93 -13.06 5.02 19.73
C GLY A 93 -13.87 6.18 19.15
N VAL A 94 -13.28 7.06 18.34
CA VAL A 94 -13.96 8.17 17.66
C VAL A 94 -14.60 7.73 16.35
N SER A 95 -13.82 7.02 15.53
CA SER A 95 -14.26 6.44 14.25
C SER A 95 -13.28 5.31 13.89
N PRO A 96 -13.74 4.08 13.73
CA PRO A 96 -12.86 2.97 13.35
C PRO A 96 -12.30 3.18 11.94
N ASP A 97 -10.96 3.00 11.81
CA ASP A 97 -10.27 2.96 10.53
C ASP A 97 -9.16 1.90 10.59
N GLY A 98 -9.23 0.93 9.70
CA GLY A 98 -8.32 -0.21 9.66
C GLY A 98 -6.87 0.15 9.34
N HIS A 99 -6.62 1.34 8.78
CA HIS A 99 -5.29 1.82 8.42
C HIS A 99 -4.62 2.65 9.52
N LEU A 100 -5.37 3.30 10.42
CA LEU A 100 -4.79 4.07 11.52
C LEU A 100 -3.97 3.17 12.45
N ARG A 101 -2.66 3.41 12.47
CA ARG A 101 -1.70 2.64 13.28
C ARG A 101 -0.63 3.56 13.82
N VAL A 102 -0.36 3.45 15.13
CA VAL A 102 0.81 4.03 15.76
C VAL A 102 1.80 2.91 16.04
N LYS A 103 3.06 3.09 15.65
CA LYS A 103 4.16 2.19 15.96
C LYS A 103 5.04 2.83 17.03
N PRO A 104 5.38 2.09 18.09
CA PRO A 104 6.35 2.57 19.05
C PRO A 104 7.76 2.57 18.46
N PRO A 105 8.72 3.29 19.10
CA PRO A 105 10.13 3.19 18.76
C PRO A 105 10.61 1.74 18.88
N GLU A 106 11.58 1.36 18.06
CA GLU A 106 12.24 0.07 18.23
C GLU A 106 12.96 0.07 19.58
N SER A 107 12.66 -0.90 20.43
CA SER A 107 13.30 -0.99 21.76
C SER A 107 14.79 -1.32 21.58
N ALA A 108 15.65 -0.62 22.32
CA ALA A 108 17.09 -0.91 22.36
C ALA A 108 17.38 -2.37 22.76
N ASP A 109 16.50 -3.00 23.56
CA ASP A 109 16.57 -4.40 23.92
C ASP A 109 16.29 -5.35 22.75
N ALA A 110 15.53 -4.91 21.75
CA ALA A 110 15.35 -5.69 20.50
C ALA A 110 16.63 -5.68 19.65
N ALA A 111 17.45 -4.63 19.75
CA ALA A 111 18.75 -4.54 19.07
C ALA A 111 19.86 -5.32 19.82
N ALA A 112 19.71 -5.55 21.13
CA ALA A 112 20.68 -6.25 21.99
C ALA A 112 20.33 -7.75 22.20
N GLY A 113 19.11 -8.16 21.85
CA GLY A 113 18.66 -9.55 21.96
C GLY A 113 19.29 -10.43 20.89
N THR A 114 19.50 -11.71 21.20
CA THR A 114 19.82 -12.73 20.19
C THR A 114 18.86 -12.57 19.02
N PRO A 115 19.35 -12.47 17.75
CA PRO A 115 18.47 -12.29 16.62
C PRO A 115 17.39 -13.38 16.66
N ALA A 116 16.15 -12.98 16.84
CA ALA A 116 15.03 -13.92 16.72
C ALA A 116 15.15 -14.58 15.35
N ALA A 117 14.98 -15.90 15.28
CA ALA A 117 15.03 -16.61 14.01
C ALA A 117 14.20 -15.82 12.98
N PRO A 118 14.74 -15.60 11.76
CA PRO A 118 14.04 -14.83 10.76
C PRO A 118 12.62 -15.39 10.61
N ARG A 119 11.62 -14.55 10.84
CA ARG A 119 10.23 -14.97 10.58
C ARG A 119 10.15 -15.28 9.09
N PRO A 120 9.51 -16.40 8.69
CA PRO A 120 9.32 -16.68 7.28
C PRO A 120 8.73 -15.46 6.59
N GLN A 121 9.47 -14.90 5.64
CA GLN A 121 8.98 -13.78 4.86
C GLN A 121 7.97 -14.33 3.87
N LYS A 122 6.83 -13.67 3.77
CA LYS A 122 5.78 -14.00 2.84
C LYS A 122 6.25 -13.61 1.43
N PRO A 123 6.44 -14.57 0.50
CA PRO A 123 6.85 -14.22 -0.85
C PRO A 123 5.75 -13.38 -1.53
N ALA A 124 6.16 -12.39 -2.33
CA ALA A 124 5.21 -11.52 -3.04
C ALA A 124 4.37 -12.31 -4.06
N ILE A 125 4.99 -13.24 -4.75
CA ILE A 125 4.37 -14.13 -5.76
C ILE A 125 4.56 -15.58 -5.35
N GLU A 126 3.52 -16.40 -5.51
CA GLU A 126 3.56 -17.84 -5.31
C GLU A 126 2.91 -18.59 -6.48
N GLN A 127 3.48 -19.74 -6.82
CA GLN A 127 2.95 -20.70 -7.78
C GLN A 127 2.51 -20.10 -9.14
N PRO A 128 3.31 -19.21 -9.78
CA PRO A 128 2.97 -18.72 -11.11
C PRO A 128 3.13 -19.84 -12.14
N GLY A 129 2.14 -20.03 -13.02
CA GLY A 129 2.26 -21.04 -14.08
C GLY A 129 0.92 -21.51 -14.63
N TRP A 130 0.99 -22.57 -15.44
CA TRP A 130 -0.19 -23.26 -15.95
C TRP A 130 -0.73 -24.22 -14.88
N ILE A 131 -1.95 -23.97 -14.37
CA ILE A 131 -2.60 -24.86 -13.41
C ILE A 131 -3.32 -26.02 -14.11
N ALA A 132 -3.78 -25.77 -15.35
CA ALA A 132 -4.38 -26.77 -16.25
C ALA A 132 -4.18 -26.29 -17.70
N PRO A 133 -4.39 -27.13 -18.71
CA PRO A 133 -4.25 -26.74 -20.12
C PRO A 133 -5.07 -25.49 -20.47
N GLY A 134 -4.38 -24.42 -20.86
CA GLY A 134 -4.98 -23.13 -21.22
C GLY A 134 -5.48 -22.29 -20.04
N ILE A 135 -5.23 -22.67 -18.80
CA ILE A 135 -5.59 -21.94 -17.60
C ILE A 135 -4.31 -21.52 -16.85
N ALA A 136 -3.99 -20.25 -16.85
CA ALA A 136 -2.87 -19.69 -16.10
C ALA A 136 -3.30 -19.35 -14.66
N PHE A 137 -2.39 -19.50 -13.71
CA PHE A 137 -2.61 -19.19 -12.30
C PHE A 137 -1.42 -18.43 -11.74
N ILE A 138 -1.69 -17.43 -10.93
CA ILE A 138 -0.69 -16.72 -10.15
C ILE A 138 -1.29 -16.28 -8.82
N ARG A 139 -0.57 -16.47 -7.71
CA ARG A 139 -0.93 -15.90 -6.43
C ARG A 139 -0.05 -14.72 -6.11
N PHE A 140 -0.69 -13.61 -5.75
CA PHE A 140 -0.04 -12.46 -5.14
C PHE A 140 -0.36 -12.39 -3.65
N ASN A 141 0.67 -12.17 -2.84
CA ASN A 141 0.54 -12.00 -1.39
C ASN A 141 0.74 -10.54 -0.94
N VAL A 142 1.42 -9.76 -1.76
CA VAL A 142 1.68 -8.33 -1.57
C VAL A 142 2.10 -7.74 -2.92
N PHE A 143 1.83 -6.46 -3.14
CA PHE A 143 2.39 -5.66 -4.24
C PHE A 143 3.48 -4.74 -3.67
N PRO A 144 4.74 -5.21 -3.55
CA PRO A 144 5.81 -4.40 -2.99
C PRO A 144 6.33 -3.38 -4.01
N ASP A 145 6.93 -2.32 -3.52
CA ASP A 145 7.82 -1.46 -4.31
C ASP A 145 9.13 -2.22 -4.55
N ASP A 146 9.09 -3.14 -5.52
CA ASP A 146 10.19 -4.02 -5.89
C ASP A 146 10.14 -4.29 -7.39
N ALA A 147 11.15 -3.78 -8.11
CA ALA A 147 11.25 -3.90 -9.55
C ALA A 147 11.35 -5.37 -10.02
N ALA A 148 11.96 -6.27 -9.24
CA ALA A 148 12.06 -7.68 -9.59
C ALA A 148 10.70 -8.37 -9.53
N VAL A 149 9.87 -8.02 -8.54
CA VAL A 149 8.49 -8.53 -8.42
C VAL A 149 7.61 -7.99 -9.55
N THR A 150 7.75 -6.71 -9.89
CA THR A 150 7.04 -6.10 -11.01
C THR A 150 7.44 -6.74 -12.34
N GLN A 151 8.73 -6.99 -12.55
CA GLN A 151 9.21 -7.70 -13.74
C GLN A 151 8.70 -9.15 -13.79
N ALA A 152 8.65 -9.86 -12.66
CA ALA A 152 8.11 -11.21 -12.59
C ALA A 152 6.62 -11.25 -12.95
N ALA A 153 5.82 -10.26 -12.51
CA ALA A 153 4.43 -10.12 -12.90
C ALA A 153 4.27 -9.85 -14.40
N ALA A 154 5.09 -8.95 -14.97
CA ALA A 154 5.09 -8.67 -16.41
C ALA A 154 5.49 -9.91 -17.24
N GLN A 155 6.51 -10.65 -16.79
CA GLN A 155 6.94 -11.89 -17.45
C GLN A 155 5.87 -12.98 -17.40
N PHE A 156 5.19 -13.14 -16.26
CA PHE A 156 4.06 -14.06 -16.14
C PHE A 156 2.99 -13.76 -17.19
N MET A 157 2.62 -12.50 -17.38
CA MET A 157 1.60 -12.12 -18.39
C MET A 157 2.08 -12.44 -19.81
N ALA A 158 3.35 -12.19 -20.14
CA ALA A 158 3.92 -12.48 -21.43
C ALA A 158 4.00 -13.99 -21.72
N ASP A 159 4.45 -14.78 -20.75
CA ASP A 159 4.59 -16.24 -20.86
C ASP A 159 3.25 -16.96 -20.99
N HIS A 160 2.17 -16.33 -20.52
CA HIS A 160 0.83 -16.89 -20.52
C HIS A 160 -0.12 -16.11 -21.46
N ALA A 161 0.43 -15.39 -22.44
CA ALA A 161 -0.37 -14.56 -23.36
C ALA A 161 -1.40 -15.37 -24.17
N ASP A 162 -1.22 -16.67 -24.35
CA ASP A 162 -2.14 -17.56 -25.04
C ASP A 162 -3.16 -18.24 -24.11
N ALA A 163 -3.23 -17.84 -22.84
CA ALA A 163 -4.17 -18.40 -21.87
C ALA A 163 -5.62 -18.11 -22.30
N LYS A 164 -6.47 -19.13 -22.19
CA LYS A 164 -7.94 -19.02 -22.36
C LYS A 164 -8.60 -18.48 -21.11
N ALA A 165 -7.94 -18.69 -19.95
CA ALA A 165 -8.36 -18.15 -18.67
C ALA A 165 -7.13 -17.84 -17.79
N ILE A 166 -7.25 -16.81 -16.95
CA ILE A 166 -6.28 -16.47 -15.93
C ILE A 166 -6.99 -16.41 -14.58
N ILE A 167 -6.38 -17.02 -13.58
CA ILE A 167 -6.83 -16.97 -12.18
C ILE A 167 -5.81 -16.17 -11.38
N PHE A 168 -6.20 -15.01 -10.88
CA PHE A 168 -5.44 -14.21 -9.92
C PHE A 168 -5.90 -14.57 -8.50
N ASP A 169 -5.03 -15.19 -7.74
CA ASP A 169 -5.32 -15.54 -6.35
C ASP A 169 -4.77 -14.44 -5.42
N ILE A 170 -5.68 -13.66 -4.86
CA ILE A 170 -5.35 -12.61 -3.88
C ILE A 170 -5.91 -12.92 -2.49
N ARG A 171 -6.26 -14.18 -2.20
CA ARG A 171 -6.86 -14.60 -0.91
C ARG A 171 -5.95 -14.36 0.29
N SER A 172 -4.66 -14.25 0.10
CA SER A 172 -3.70 -13.92 1.16
C SER A 172 -3.02 -12.57 0.96
N HIS A 173 -3.51 -11.73 0.07
CA HIS A 173 -2.86 -10.47 -0.31
C HIS A 173 -3.24 -9.33 0.64
N ASN A 174 -2.24 -8.73 1.30
CA ASN A 174 -2.46 -7.72 2.35
C ASN A 174 -2.21 -6.26 1.91
N GLY A 175 -2.05 -6.00 0.60
CA GLY A 175 -1.90 -4.65 0.07
C GLY A 175 -0.54 -4.37 -0.56
N GLY A 176 -0.17 -3.10 -0.66
CA GLY A 176 1.06 -2.59 -1.28
C GLY A 176 0.78 -1.46 -2.26
N GLY A 177 1.60 -1.35 -3.32
CA GLY A 177 1.49 -0.37 -4.39
C GLY A 177 0.58 -0.78 -5.54
N ILE A 178 0.72 -0.10 -6.67
CA ILE A 178 -0.05 -0.36 -7.90
C ILE A 178 0.84 -0.77 -9.08
N GLU A 179 2.14 -0.82 -8.92
CA GLU A 179 3.13 -1.06 -9.97
C GLU A 179 2.91 -2.41 -10.67
N GLN A 180 2.53 -3.44 -9.91
CA GLN A 180 2.21 -4.75 -10.48
C GLN A 180 0.90 -4.71 -11.28
N MET A 181 -0.06 -3.88 -10.88
CA MET A 181 -1.30 -3.66 -11.64
C MET A 181 -1.01 -2.98 -12.99
N ASP A 182 -0.08 -2.04 -13.01
CA ASP A 182 0.31 -1.28 -14.20
C ASP A 182 0.96 -2.16 -15.29
N VAL A 183 1.54 -3.29 -14.93
CA VAL A 183 2.08 -4.25 -15.89
C VAL A 183 1.11 -5.40 -16.22
N ILE A 184 0.09 -5.65 -15.40
CA ILE A 184 -0.92 -6.68 -15.60
C ILE A 184 -2.09 -6.16 -16.44
N PHE A 185 -2.68 -5.04 -16.04
CA PHE A 185 -3.91 -4.52 -16.66
C PHE A 185 -3.80 -4.23 -18.16
N PRO A 186 -2.68 -3.72 -18.71
CA PRO A 186 -2.53 -3.50 -20.14
C PRO A 186 -2.78 -4.74 -21.03
N TRP A 187 -2.62 -5.94 -20.50
CA TRP A 187 -2.90 -7.19 -21.21
C TRP A 187 -4.37 -7.57 -21.24
N LEU A 188 -5.13 -7.11 -20.24
CA LEU A 188 -6.49 -7.59 -19.99
C LEU A 188 -7.58 -6.81 -20.72
N PHE A 189 -7.25 -5.64 -21.30
CA PHE A 189 -8.22 -4.75 -21.92
C PHE A 189 -7.90 -4.52 -23.41
N ALA A 190 -8.93 -4.52 -24.25
CA ALA A 190 -8.79 -4.25 -25.69
C ALA A 190 -8.78 -2.76 -26.04
N LYS A 191 -9.18 -1.90 -25.10
CA LYS A 191 -9.25 -0.44 -25.26
C LYS A 191 -8.91 0.25 -23.95
N PRO A 192 -8.48 1.54 -23.98
CA PRO A 192 -8.29 2.30 -22.77
C PRO A 192 -9.56 2.26 -21.88
N THR A 193 -9.40 1.82 -20.64
CA THR A 193 -10.52 1.58 -19.73
C THR A 193 -10.24 2.26 -18.39
N ARG A 194 -11.21 3.04 -17.93
CA ARG A 194 -11.22 3.61 -16.61
C ARG A 194 -11.53 2.51 -15.59
N LEU A 195 -10.77 2.43 -14.52
CA LEU A 195 -10.87 1.39 -13.50
C LEU A 195 -11.47 1.93 -12.20
N VAL A 196 -10.65 2.57 -11.38
CA VAL A 196 -11.05 3.13 -10.09
C VAL A 196 -10.61 4.59 -9.98
N ALA A 197 -11.20 5.33 -9.06
CA ALA A 197 -10.77 6.68 -8.70
C ALA A 197 -10.09 6.67 -7.33
N MET A 198 -9.03 7.46 -7.20
CA MET A 198 -8.29 7.70 -5.97
C MET A 198 -8.28 9.20 -5.69
N ALA A 199 -8.79 9.61 -4.54
CA ALA A 199 -8.87 11.01 -4.15
C ALA A 199 -7.99 11.25 -2.93
N THR A 200 -7.03 12.18 -3.06
CA THR A 200 -6.14 12.64 -2.00
C THR A 200 -6.61 13.99 -1.49
N ARG A 201 -6.46 14.28 -0.22
CA ARG A 201 -6.70 15.61 0.34
C ARG A 201 -5.90 16.67 -0.42
N ALA A 202 -6.55 17.77 -0.86
CA ALA A 202 -5.91 18.78 -1.70
C ALA A 202 -4.71 19.45 -0.99
N SER A 203 -4.76 19.65 0.32
CA SER A 203 -3.63 20.17 1.11
C SER A 203 -2.42 19.25 1.07
N VAL A 204 -2.65 17.93 1.19
CA VAL A 204 -1.59 16.91 1.15
C VAL A 204 -0.98 16.80 -0.26
N ASP A 205 -1.82 16.85 -1.28
CA ASP A 205 -1.36 16.81 -2.68
C ASP A 205 -0.51 18.06 -3.03
N ALA A 206 -0.94 19.24 -2.59
CA ALA A 206 -0.23 20.51 -2.80
C ALA A 206 1.17 20.54 -2.15
N GLU A 207 1.37 19.81 -1.05
CA GLU A 207 2.66 19.64 -0.38
C GLU A 207 3.55 18.58 -1.04
N GLY A 208 3.11 17.97 -2.15
CA GLY A 208 3.80 16.84 -2.79
C GLY A 208 3.70 15.54 -1.99
N GLY A 209 2.73 15.44 -1.09
CA GLY A 209 2.56 14.31 -0.19
C GLY A 209 1.64 13.19 -0.68
N SER A 210 1.11 13.28 -1.89
CA SER A 210 0.26 12.22 -2.45
C SER A 210 1.09 11.00 -2.86
N PRO A 211 0.81 9.80 -2.33
CA PRO A 211 1.55 8.59 -2.69
C PRO A 211 1.27 8.10 -4.12
N ILE A 212 0.34 8.74 -4.83
CA ILE A 212 -0.06 8.38 -6.21
C ILE A 212 0.28 9.48 -7.23
N ASP A 213 1.03 10.50 -6.82
CA ASP A 213 1.46 11.55 -7.74
C ASP A 213 2.55 11.05 -8.68
N GLY A 214 2.54 11.56 -9.92
CA GLY A 214 3.54 11.21 -10.93
C GLY A 214 3.40 9.79 -11.52
N ILE A 215 2.41 8.99 -11.12
CA ILE A 215 2.19 7.65 -11.68
C ILE A 215 1.47 7.79 -13.03
N PRO A 216 2.06 7.32 -14.16
CA PRO A 216 1.52 7.56 -15.52
C PRO A 216 0.12 7.00 -15.77
N SER A 217 -0.25 5.89 -15.11
CA SER A 217 -1.58 5.28 -15.20
C SER A 217 -2.67 6.07 -14.45
N MET A 218 -2.25 6.98 -13.55
CA MET A 218 -3.12 7.78 -12.69
C MET A 218 -3.39 9.14 -13.34
N ARG A 219 -4.55 9.30 -13.97
CA ARG A 219 -4.93 10.51 -14.70
C ARG A 219 -5.68 11.48 -13.81
N LEU A 220 -5.18 12.72 -13.72
CA LEU A 220 -5.86 13.80 -13.00
C LEU A 220 -7.21 14.11 -13.64
N VAL A 221 -8.24 14.25 -12.82
CA VAL A 221 -9.60 14.61 -13.24
C VAL A 221 -10.14 15.76 -12.38
N ALA A 222 -11.05 16.55 -12.97
CA ALA A 222 -11.76 17.57 -12.22
C ALA A 222 -12.71 16.93 -11.19
N GLY A 223 -12.84 17.54 -10.01
CA GLY A 223 -13.68 17.02 -8.94
C GLY A 223 -13.88 18.02 -7.82
N ASP A 224 -14.11 17.53 -6.61
CA ASP A 224 -14.25 18.33 -5.40
C ASP A 224 -12.94 19.13 -5.16
N PRO A 225 -13.00 20.45 -4.99
CA PRO A 225 -11.81 21.27 -4.76
C PRO A 225 -11.08 20.95 -3.43
N ALA A 226 -11.74 20.29 -2.49
CA ALA A 226 -11.10 19.81 -1.26
C ALA A 226 -10.25 18.56 -1.47
N MET A 227 -10.37 17.92 -2.63
CA MET A 227 -9.69 16.67 -2.99
C MET A 227 -9.06 16.80 -4.36
N VAL A 228 -7.89 16.20 -4.54
CA VAL A 228 -7.30 15.98 -5.87
C VAL A 228 -7.58 14.54 -6.27
N THR A 229 -8.37 14.37 -7.33
CA THR A 229 -8.80 13.06 -7.80
C THR A 229 -7.99 12.63 -9.01
N ARG A 230 -7.47 11.41 -8.97
CA ARG A 230 -6.85 10.72 -10.10
C ARG A 230 -7.59 9.43 -10.38
N GLU A 231 -7.78 9.13 -11.65
CA GLU A 231 -8.38 7.87 -12.08
C GLU A 231 -7.31 6.92 -12.60
N HIS A 232 -7.34 5.69 -12.12
CA HIS A 232 -6.50 4.62 -12.65
C HIS A 232 -7.05 4.14 -13.98
N TRP A 233 -6.22 4.15 -15.02
CA TRP A 233 -6.58 3.72 -16.37
C TRP A 233 -5.71 2.56 -16.83
N ALA A 234 -6.35 1.50 -17.32
CA ALA A 234 -5.67 0.49 -18.13
C ALA A 234 -5.53 1.01 -19.55
N THR A 235 -4.29 1.11 -20.03
CA THR A 235 -3.99 1.39 -21.45
C THR A 235 -3.44 0.11 -22.08
N PRO A 236 -4.09 -0.46 -23.13
CA PRO A 236 -3.64 -1.70 -23.76
C PRO A 236 -2.18 -1.65 -24.20
N ASN A 237 -1.46 -2.76 -24.04
CA ASN A 237 -0.08 -2.91 -24.48
C ASN A 237 0.08 -3.22 -25.99
N GLY A 238 -1.02 -3.35 -26.73
CA GLY A 238 -1.03 -3.69 -28.15
C GLY A 238 -1.16 -5.18 -28.44
N ASP A 239 -1.04 -6.06 -27.45
CA ASP A 239 -1.30 -7.51 -27.62
C ASP A 239 -2.74 -7.85 -27.18
N PRO A 240 -3.63 -8.25 -28.13
CA PRO A 240 -5.04 -8.45 -27.81
C PRO A 240 -5.37 -9.84 -27.24
N ARG A 241 -4.40 -10.76 -27.17
CA ARG A 241 -4.65 -12.18 -26.88
C ARG A 241 -5.37 -12.40 -25.56
N LEU A 242 -4.92 -11.76 -24.50
CA LEU A 242 -5.54 -11.90 -23.18
C LEU A 242 -6.79 -11.04 -22.96
N ALA A 243 -7.08 -10.10 -23.85
CA ALA A 243 -8.29 -9.28 -23.74
C ALA A 243 -9.59 -10.12 -23.83
N GLN A 244 -9.53 -11.30 -24.45
CA GLN A 244 -10.65 -12.24 -24.57
C GLN A 244 -10.58 -13.39 -23.56
N ALA A 245 -9.49 -13.55 -22.83
CA ALA A 245 -9.37 -14.60 -21.82
C ALA A 245 -10.38 -14.40 -20.68
N LYS A 246 -10.92 -15.47 -20.10
CA LYS A 246 -11.70 -15.38 -18.85
C LYS A 246 -10.78 -14.97 -17.72
N VAL A 247 -11.22 -14.05 -16.87
CA VAL A 247 -10.46 -13.63 -15.68
C VAL A 247 -11.26 -13.94 -14.43
N TYR A 248 -10.62 -14.65 -13.50
CA TYR A 248 -11.14 -14.91 -12.17
C TYR A 248 -10.22 -14.31 -11.12
N VAL A 249 -10.79 -13.70 -10.10
CA VAL A 249 -10.07 -13.15 -8.96
C VAL A 249 -10.57 -13.83 -7.69
N LEU A 250 -9.67 -14.52 -7.00
CA LEU A 250 -10.03 -15.23 -5.77
C LEU A 250 -9.82 -14.31 -4.58
N THR A 251 -10.87 -14.09 -3.79
CA THR A 251 -10.90 -13.12 -2.68
C THR A 251 -11.15 -13.76 -1.33
N SER A 252 -10.72 -13.09 -0.27
CA SER A 252 -10.95 -13.47 1.11
C SER A 252 -10.95 -12.26 2.04
N GLY A 253 -11.28 -12.43 3.32
CA GLY A 253 -11.17 -11.39 4.34
C GLY A 253 -9.74 -10.87 4.57
N ALA A 254 -8.70 -11.57 4.10
CA ALA A 254 -7.33 -11.09 4.13
C ALA A 254 -6.94 -10.25 2.90
N SER A 255 -7.73 -10.30 1.81
CA SER A 255 -7.53 -9.41 0.65
C SER A 255 -7.78 -7.96 1.07
N ALA A 256 -6.74 -7.12 1.10
CA ALA A 256 -6.85 -5.78 1.68
C ALA A 256 -6.10 -4.71 0.87
N SER A 257 -6.58 -3.46 0.91
CA SER A 257 -5.89 -2.29 0.32
C SER A 257 -5.68 -2.46 -1.19
N ALA A 258 -4.44 -2.49 -1.70
CA ALA A 258 -4.15 -2.68 -3.12
C ALA A 258 -4.77 -3.96 -3.71
N ALA A 259 -4.98 -5.03 -2.91
CA ALA A 259 -5.72 -6.21 -3.35
C ALA A 259 -7.20 -5.88 -3.63
N GLU A 260 -7.79 -5.00 -2.84
CA GLU A 260 -9.17 -4.55 -3.02
C GLU A 260 -9.31 -3.61 -4.20
N HIS A 261 -8.29 -2.76 -4.43
CA HIS A 261 -8.19 -1.97 -5.64
C HIS A 261 -8.19 -2.87 -6.89
N PHE A 262 -7.34 -3.92 -6.91
CA PHE A 262 -7.33 -4.91 -7.99
C PHE A 262 -8.69 -5.58 -8.18
N ALA A 263 -9.30 -6.04 -7.08
CA ALA A 263 -10.61 -6.69 -7.10
C ALA A 263 -11.70 -5.75 -7.65
N LEU A 264 -11.78 -4.51 -7.14
CA LEU A 264 -12.76 -3.54 -7.63
C LEU A 264 -12.52 -3.18 -9.09
N ALA A 265 -11.27 -2.98 -9.51
CA ALA A 265 -10.93 -2.69 -10.91
C ALA A 265 -11.47 -3.77 -11.86
N MET A 266 -11.27 -5.05 -11.52
CA MET A 266 -11.78 -6.17 -12.31
C MET A 266 -13.30 -6.26 -12.31
N LYS A 267 -13.92 -6.06 -11.14
CA LYS A 267 -15.37 -6.12 -10.98
C LYS A 267 -16.09 -4.95 -11.67
N ALA A 268 -15.71 -3.71 -11.36
CA ALA A 268 -16.38 -2.52 -11.86
C ALA A 268 -16.24 -2.36 -13.38
N SER A 269 -15.11 -2.79 -13.95
CA SER A 269 -14.93 -2.80 -15.41
C SER A 269 -15.63 -3.98 -16.11
N GLY A 270 -16.20 -4.92 -15.36
CA GLY A 270 -16.77 -6.16 -15.90
C GLY A 270 -15.73 -7.10 -16.52
N ARG A 271 -14.44 -6.88 -16.23
CA ARG A 271 -13.34 -7.66 -16.84
C ARG A 271 -13.09 -8.99 -16.15
N GLY A 272 -13.36 -9.08 -14.86
CA GLY A 272 -13.11 -10.28 -14.06
C GLY A 272 -14.28 -10.64 -13.17
N VAL A 273 -14.40 -11.92 -12.86
CA VAL A 273 -15.39 -12.47 -11.92
C VAL A 273 -14.68 -12.73 -10.58
N LEU A 274 -15.20 -12.12 -9.51
CA LEU A 274 -14.69 -12.31 -8.16
C LEU A 274 -15.33 -13.54 -7.52
N ILE A 275 -14.52 -14.45 -7.01
CA ILE A 275 -14.98 -15.69 -6.34
C ILE A 275 -14.35 -15.80 -4.95
N GLY A 276 -15.15 -16.02 -3.92
CA GLY A 276 -14.66 -16.22 -2.55
C GLY A 276 -15.50 -15.53 -1.50
N ALA A 277 -14.83 -14.99 -0.49
CA ALA A 277 -15.43 -14.19 0.56
C ALA A 277 -15.26 -12.69 0.29
N PRO A 278 -16.06 -11.82 0.93
CA PRO A 278 -15.83 -10.39 0.92
C PRO A 278 -14.40 -10.04 1.34
N THR A 279 -13.84 -8.98 0.76
CA THR A 279 -12.48 -8.53 1.07
C THR A 279 -12.39 -7.83 2.42
N GLY A 280 -11.22 -7.39 2.83
CA GLY A 280 -10.94 -6.94 4.19
C GLY A 280 -11.52 -5.60 4.60
N GLY A 281 -12.02 -4.79 3.66
CA GLY A 281 -12.62 -3.49 3.97
C GLY A 281 -11.62 -2.41 4.37
N ALA A 282 -10.56 -2.25 3.59
CA ALA A 282 -9.49 -1.29 3.85
C ALA A 282 -9.20 -0.49 2.57
N ASN A 283 -9.96 0.57 2.32
CA ASN A 283 -9.86 1.33 1.08
C ASN A 283 -8.99 2.59 1.17
N HIS A 284 -8.71 3.05 2.38
CA HIS A 284 -7.91 4.26 2.58
C HIS A 284 -6.44 4.00 2.24
N PHE A 285 -5.81 4.94 1.56
CA PHE A 285 -4.38 4.98 1.34
C PHE A 285 -3.75 6.16 2.07
N GLY A 286 -2.46 6.07 2.36
CA GLY A 286 -1.80 7.08 3.18
C GLY A 286 -0.30 6.95 3.21
N ARG A 287 0.31 7.62 4.17
CA ARG A 287 1.74 7.66 4.35
C ARG A 287 2.14 7.53 5.82
N GLY A 288 3.41 7.21 6.06
CA GLY A 288 3.99 7.22 7.39
C GLY A 288 4.35 8.65 7.81
N GLU A 289 4.07 9.00 9.07
CA GLU A 289 4.42 10.28 9.67
C GLU A 289 5.18 10.06 10.96
N GLU A 290 6.24 10.85 11.17
CA GLU A 290 6.99 10.86 12.41
C GLU A 290 6.24 11.65 13.49
N LEU A 291 6.10 11.04 14.67
CA LEU A 291 5.45 11.68 15.82
C LEU A 291 6.44 12.19 16.87
N GLY A 292 7.73 11.94 16.66
CA GLY A 292 8.81 12.23 17.61
C GLY A 292 9.10 11.05 18.54
N GLY A 293 10.29 11.06 19.17
CA GLY A 293 10.72 9.98 20.07
C GLY A 293 10.80 8.59 19.43
N GLY A 294 10.92 8.50 18.09
CA GLY A 294 10.92 7.25 17.34
C GLY A 294 9.53 6.64 17.13
N PHE A 295 8.45 7.31 17.56
CA PHE A 295 7.09 6.90 17.23
C PHE A 295 6.75 7.31 15.79
N THR A 296 6.09 6.43 15.07
CA THR A 296 5.55 6.70 13.73
C THR A 296 4.07 6.38 13.67
N ALA A 297 3.32 7.07 12.82
CA ALA A 297 1.93 6.74 12.54
C ALA A 297 1.69 6.61 11.04
N PHE A 298 0.82 5.68 10.64
CA PHE A 298 0.26 5.70 9.29
C PHE A 298 -0.99 6.57 9.30
N ILE A 299 -0.99 7.61 8.45
CA ILE A 299 -2.09 8.56 8.31
C ILE A 299 -2.77 8.32 6.96
N PRO A 300 -4.03 7.89 6.94
CA PRO A 300 -4.85 7.87 5.72
C PRO A 300 -5.04 9.29 5.18
N VAL A 301 -4.54 9.56 3.96
CA VAL A 301 -4.62 10.87 3.31
C VAL A 301 -5.55 10.88 2.11
N GLY A 302 -6.04 9.71 1.71
CA GLY A 302 -6.91 9.56 0.56
C GLY A 302 -7.71 8.27 0.61
N ARG A 303 -8.67 8.17 -0.31
CA ARG A 303 -9.55 7.00 -0.46
C ARG A 303 -9.64 6.57 -1.91
N THR A 304 -9.92 5.27 -2.12
CA THR A 304 -10.21 4.69 -3.44
C THR A 304 -11.70 4.38 -3.55
N TYR A 305 -12.29 4.55 -4.72
CA TYR A 305 -13.72 4.30 -4.93
C TYR A 305 -14.04 3.96 -6.39
N ASP A 306 -15.22 3.39 -6.61
CA ASP A 306 -15.77 3.17 -7.95
C ASP A 306 -16.20 4.53 -8.56
N PRO A 307 -15.59 4.97 -9.65
CA PRO A 307 -15.91 6.26 -10.25
C PRO A 307 -17.31 6.35 -10.88
N ALA A 308 -17.98 5.21 -11.10
CA ALA A 308 -19.34 5.19 -11.65
C ALA A 308 -20.40 5.42 -10.57
N THR A 309 -20.14 4.98 -9.34
CA THR A 309 -21.10 5.03 -8.24
C THR A 309 -20.68 5.98 -7.11
N GLY A 310 -19.42 6.39 -7.05
CA GLY A 310 -18.83 7.14 -5.96
C GLY A 310 -18.68 6.34 -4.66
N LYS A 311 -19.07 5.05 -4.67
CA LYS A 311 -19.03 4.18 -3.49
C LYS A 311 -17.64 3.61 -3.30
N ASP A 312 -17.22 3.55 -2.06
CA ASP A 312 -16.03 2.85 -1.61
C ASP A 312 -16.42 1.56 -0.84
N TRP A 313 -15.42 0.88 -0.31
CA TRP A 313 -15.60 -0.41 0.38
C TRP A 313 -15.04 -0.40 1.81
N GLU A 314 -14.78 0.79 2.40
CA GLU A 314 -14.25 0.86 3.76
C GLU A 314 -15.17 0.12 4.74
N GLY A 315 -14.60 -0.74 5.56
CA GLY A 315 -15.30 -1.58 6.54
C GLY A 315 -16.09 -2.75 5.96
N ALA A 316 -16.67 -2.61 4.76
CA ALA A 316 -17.55 -3.63 4.16
C ALA A 316 -16.83 -4.63 3.26
N GLY A 317 -15.70 -4.21 2.67
CA GLY A 317 -14.98 -4.97 1.65
C GLY A 317 -15.69 -5.00 0.28
N VAL A 318 -14.92 -5.35 -0.75
CA VAL A 318 -15.45 -5.63 -2.09
C VAL A 318 -16.16 -6.98 -2.06
N GLN A 319 -17.44 -6.99 -2.43
CA GLN A 319 -18.26 -8.20 -2.41
C GLN A 319 -17.94 -9.08 -3.62
N PRO A 320 -17.74 -10.41 -3.46
CA PRO A 320 -17.56 -11.32 -4.58
C PRO A 320 -18.81 -11.42 -5.45
N ASP A 321 -18.64 -11.80 -6.72
CA ASP A 321 -19.75 -12.11 -7.63
C ASP A 321 -20.30 -13.51 -7.34
N ILE A 322 -19.40 -14.42 -6.96
CA ILE A 322 -19.74 -15.78 -6.54
C ILE A 322 -19.25 -15.98 -5.10
N ALA A 323 -20.17 -15.87 -4.16
CA ALA A 323 -19.88 -16.02 -2.74
C ALA A 323 -19.72 -17.49 -2.36
N VAL A 324 -18.53 -17.86 -1.90
CA VAL A 324 -18.18 -19.18 -1.35
C VAL A 324 -17.15 -18.99 -0.23
N PRO A 325 -16.95 -19.97 0.66
CA PRO A 325 -15.82 -19.94 1.58
C PRO A 325 -14.51 -19.73 0.82
N ALA A 326 -13.62 -18.87 1.32
CA ALA A 326 -12.36 -18.54 0.64
C ALA A 326 -11.52 -19.78 0.27
N ALA A 327 -11.55 -20.81 1.11
CA ALA A 327 -10.87 -22.08 0.83
C ALA A 327 -11.41 -22.81 -0.41
N ALA A 328 -12.69 -22.65 -0.74
CA ALA A 328 -13.34 -23.28 -1.88
C ALA A 328 -13.27 -22.45 -3.17
N ALA A 329 -12.72 -21.23 -3.11
CA ALA A 329 -12.76 -20.30 -4.24
C ALA A 329 -12.05 -20.81 -5.48
N LEU A 330 -10.88 -21.45 -5.34
CA LEU A 330 -10.13 -22.00 -6.47
C LEU A 330 -10.84 -23.20 -7.09
N GLU A 331 -11.35 -24.12 -6.28
CA GLU A 331 -12.14 -25.26 -6.76
C GLU A 331 -13.35 -24.76 -7.56
N ARG A 332 -14.04 -23.75 -7.07
CA ARG A 332 -15.17 -23.15 -7.77
C ARG A 332 -14.75 -22.50 -9.08
N ALA A 333 -13.66 -21.74 -9.14
CA ALA A 333 -13.17 -21.13 -10.38
C ALA A 333 -12.79 -22.19 -11.43
N LEU A 334 -12.12 -23.26 -11.02
CA LEU A 334 -11.76 -24.37 -11.91
C LEU A 334 -13.00 -25.11 -12.44
N THR A 335 -14.02 -25.28 -11.60
CA THR A 335 -15.30 -25.91 -12.02
C THR A 335 -16.04 -25.02 -13.04
N GLU A 336 -16.06 -23.69 -12.83
CA GLU A 336 -16.62 -22.73 -13.81
C GLU A 336 -15.88 -22.77 -15.15
N LEU A 337 -14.62 -23.19 -15.16
CA LEU A 337 -13.78 -23.38 -16.34
C LEU A 337 -13.93 -24.78 -16.96
N GLY A 338 -14.80 -25.61 -16.40
CA GLY A 338 -15.09 -26.96 -16.94
C GLY A 338 -14.14 -28.06 -16.50
N ILE A 339 -13.30 -27.81 -15.49
CA ILE A 339 -12.47 -28.86 -14.88
C ILE A 339 -13.38 -29.77 -14.06
N ALA A 340 -13.20 -31.10 -14.21
CA ALA A 340 -13.99 -32.08 -13.49
C ALA A 340 -13.85 -31.91 -11.96
N PRO A 341 -14.93 -32.08 -11.15
CA PRO A 341 -14.92 -31.75 -9.73
C PRO A 341 -13.80 -32.40 -8.92
N GLY A 342 -13.49 -33.67 -9.16
CA GLY A 342 -12.39 -34.38 -8.46
C GLY A 342 -11.02 -33.77 -8.77
N GLU A 343 -10.76 -33.38 -10.01
CA GLU A 343 -9.54 -32.74 -10.43
C GLU A 343 -9.48 -31.28 -9.95
N ALA A 344 -10.59 -30.54 -10.03
CA ALA A 344 -10.68 -29.18 -9.49
C ALA A 344 -10.35 -29.15 -8.00
N LYS A 345 -10.88 -30.10 -7.23
CA LYS A 345 -10.55 -30.23 -5.81
C LYS A 345 -9.08 -30.55 -5.58
N ARG A 346 -8.52 -31.51 -6.31
CA ARG A 346 -7.10 -31.88 -6.19
C ARG A 346 -6.16 -30.70 -6.48
N LEU A 347 -6.46 -29.96 -7.54
CA LEU A 347 -5.70 -28.75 -7.91
C LEU A 347 -5.87 -27.64 -6.85
N SER A 348 -7.08 -27.47 -6.33
CA SER A 348 -7.35 -26.49 -5.27
C SER A 348 -6.59 -26.82 -3.99
N ASP A 349 -6.57 -28.08 -3.56
CA ASP A 349 -5.83 -28.53 -2.38
C ASP A 349 -4.31 -28.30 -2.56
N ALA A 350 -3.75 -28.60 -3.75
CA ALA A 350 -2.35 -28.39 -4.07
C ALA A 350 -1.96 -26.90 -4.14
N HIS A 351 -2.94 -26.01 -4.33
CA HIS A 351 -2.74 -24.56 -4.41
C HIS A 351 -3.40 -23.83 -3.23
N MET A 352 -3.58 -24.50 -2.08
CA MET A 352 -4.07 -23.83 -0.89
C MET A 352 -3.03 -22.81 -0.40
N PRO A 353 -3.43 -21.55 -0.10
CA PRO A 353 -2.50 -20.58 0.47
C PRO A 353 -1.90 -21.06 1.79
N SER A 354 -0.59 -20.92 1.94
CA SER A 354 0.10 -21.19 3.22
C SER A 354 -0.11 -20.07 4.25
N TRP A 355 -0.62 -18.94 3.81
CA TRP A 355 -0.85 -17.75 4.62
C TRP A 355 -2.33 -17.59 4.96
N PRO A 356 -2.66 -16.99 6.13
CA PRO A 356 -4.05 -16.82 6.55
C PRO A 356 -4.90 -16.08 5.51
N MET A 357 -6.11 -16.57 5.28
CA MET A 357 -7.14 -15.96 4.42
C MET A 357 -8.15 -15.12 5.23
N GLU A 358 -7.92 -14.94 6.53
CA GLU A 358 -8.71 -14.07 7.38
C GLU A 358 -7.83 -13.01 8.02
N ARG A 359 -8.35 -11.79 8.14
CA ARG A 359 -7.67 -10.76 8.95
C ARG A 359 -7.77 -11.20 10.42
N ARG A 360 -6.64 -11.18 11.10
CA ARG A 360 -6.67 -11.28 12.57
C ARG A 360 -7.51 -10.12 13.10
N ARG A 361 -8.68 -10.44 13.68
CA ARG A 361 -9.47 -9.46 14.43
C ARG A 361 -8.58 -8.91 15.55
N ARG A 362 -8.49 -7.59 15.65
CA ARG A 362 -7.84 -6.98 16.81
C ARG A 362 -8.70 -7.25 18.04
N PRO A 363 -8.13 -7.58 19.19
CA PRO A 363 -8.85 -7.57 20.45
C PRO A 363 -9.48 -6.20 20.65
N GLY A 364 -10.80 -6.12 20.82
CA GLY A 364 -11.54 -4.88 21.05
C GLY A 364 -12.43 -4.38 19.91
N ALA A 365 -12.40 -4.96 18.71
CA ALA A 365 -13.41 -4.71 17.69
C ALA A 365 -14.62 -5.62 17.94
N SER A 366 -15.52 -5.18 18.83
CA SER A 366 -16.85 -5.77 18.95
C SER A 366 -17.61 -5.45 17.66
N GLY A 367 -18.09 -6.50 16.97
CA GLY A 367 -18.91 -6.36 15.80
C GLY A 367 -20.19 -5.57 16.16
N GLY A 368 -20.43 -4.49 15.41
CA GLY A 368 -21.72 -3.83 15.31
C GLY A 368 -22.49 -4.45 14.16
#